data_42a636c2edd998e20ba5e3d8a33a9954
#
_entry.id   42a636c2edd998e20ba5e3d8a33a9954
#
_cell.length_a   1.000
_cell.length_b   1.000
_cell.length_c   1.000
_cell.angle_alpha   90.00
_cell.angle_beta   90.00
_cell.angle_gamma   90.00
#
_symmetry.space_group_name_H-M   'P 1'
#
loop_
_entity.id
_entity.type
_entity.pdbx_description
1 polymer ?
#
loop_
_entity_poly.entity_id
_entity_poly.type
_entity_poly.pdbx_seq_one_letter_code
_entity_poly.pdbx_strand_id
1 'polypeptide(L)'
;MSSIGNILRTERETQGRTLTEVSKAVYIKTKYLSALEEENFAAIPGEVYVKGFIRAYASYLGMDGEELVAQYDGPSESVLLQKEAPTAVTESVKGRRRRRRKVVSWPEITIIVGVILFILLIVWLIV
;
A
#
# COMPACT_ATOMS: atom_id res chain seq x y z
N MET A 1 1.78 -6.48 -21.44
CA MET A 1 1.49 -5.63 -20.27
C MET A 1 1.35 -6.52 -19.05
N SER A 2 2.08 -6.28 -18.01
CA SER A 2 1.96 -7.08 -16.79
C SER A 2 0.65 -6.71 -16.09
N SER A 3 -0.16 -7.71 -15.78
CA SER A 3 -1.39 -7.49 -15.03
C SER A 3 -1.10 -7.16 -13.56
N ILE A 4 -2.03 -6.49 -12.89
CA ILE A 4 -1.90 -6.12 -11.47
C ILE A 4 -1.59 -7.37 -10.62
N GLY A 5 -2.28 -8.47 -10.87
CA GLY A 5 -2.06 -9.73 -10.16
C GLY A 5 -0.66 -10.29 -10.36
N ASN A 6 -0.15 -10.25 -11.58
CA ASN A 6 1.21 -10.69 -11.89
C ASN A 6 2.28 -9.79 -11.23
N ILE A 7 2.06 -8.48 -11.22
CA ILE A 7 2.97 -7.54 -10.55
C ILE A 7 3.06 -7.85 -9.06
N LEU A 8 1.92 -8.00 -8.39
CA LEU A 8 1.87 -8.32 -6.96
C LEU A 8 2.52 -9.68 -6.66
N ARG A 9 2.18 -10.71 -7.44
CA ARG A 9 2.75 -12.05 -7.27
C ARG A 9 4.27 -12.06 -7.47
N THR A 10 4.75 -11.47 -8.55
CA THR A 10 6.17 -11.43 -8.89
C THR A 10 6.96 -10.72 -7.80
N GLU A 11 6.48 -9.59 -7.32
CA GLU A 11 7.14 -8.86 -6.24
C GLU A 11 7.16 -9.65 -4.93
N ARG A 12 6.05 -10.28 -4.57
CA ARG A 12 5.97 -11.15 -3.40
C ARG A 12 6.98 -12.30 -3.47
N GLU A 13 7.02 -12.99 -4.59
CA GLU A 13 7.91 -14.13 -4.81
C GLU A 13 9.39 -13.70 -4.83
N THR A 14 9.68 -12.56 -5.44
CA THR A 14 11.03 -11.96 -5.44
C THR A 14 11.52 -11.68 -4.03
N GLN A 15 10.62 -11.24 -3.14
CA GLN A 15 10.94 -11.01 -1.73
C GLN A 15 10.91 -12.28 -0.87
N GLY A 16 10.59 -13.45 -1.45
CA GLY A 16 10.50 -14.72 -0.75
C GLY A 16 9.37 -14.79 0.28
N ARG A 17 8.30 -14.03 0.09
CA ARG A 17 7.16 -13.99 1.01
C ARG A 17 6.05 -14.94 0.61
N THR A 18 5.39 -15.53 1.60
CA THR A 18 4.20 -16.36 1.39
C THR A 18 2.93 -15.53 1.49
N LEU A 19 1.83 -16.02 0.89
CA LEU A 19 0.51 -15.40 1.04
C LEU A 19 0.07 -15.34 2.51
N THR A 20 0.42 -16.35 3.30
CA THR A 20 0.12 -16.38 4.74
C THR A 20 0.83 -15.26 5.49
N GLU A 21 2.09 -14.99 5.19
CA GLU A 21 2.84 -13.88 5.78
C GLU A 21 2.21 -12.52 5.44
N VAL A 22 1.87 -12.32 4.18
CA VAL A 22 1.20 -11.09 3.73
C VAL A 22 -0.14 -10.94 4.42
N SER A 23 -0.94 -12.01 4.47
CA SER A 23 -2.26 -12.03 5.13
C SER A 23 -2.19 -11.58 6.60
N LYS A 24 -1.21 -12.07 7.34
CA LYS A 24 -0.99 -11.70 8.74
C LYS A 24 -0.56 -10.24 8.90
N ALA A 25 0.22 -9.72 7.96
CA ALA A 25 0.72 -8.35 8.01
C ALA A 25 -0.33 -7.31 7.65
N VAL A 26 -1.15 -7.59 6.63
CA VAL A 26 -2.14 -6.64 6.10
C VAL A 26 -3.57 -6.88 6.63
N TYR A 27 -3.78 -7.94 7.41
CA TYR A 27 -5.11 -8.34 7.94
C TYR A 27 -6.16 -8.60 6.86
N ILE A 28 -5.73 -9.13 5.73
CA ILE A 28 -6.59 -9.56 4.63
C ILE A 28 -6.50 -11.09 4.52
N LYS A 29 -7.64 -11.74 4.35
CA LYS A 29 -7.67 -13.21 4.22
C LYS A 29 -6.86 -13.68 3.02
N THR A 30 -6.13 -14.77 3.19
CA THR A 30 -5.30 -15.38 2.13
C THR A 30 -6.07 -15.62 0.84
N LYS A 31 -7.33 -16.05 0.93
CA LYS A 31 -8.21 -16.26 -0.22
C LYS A 31 -8.43 -15.00 -1.07
N TYR A 32 -8.49 -13.82 -0.45
CA TYR A 32 -8.64 -12.55 -1.15
C TYR A 32 -7.33 -12.08 -1.77
N LEU A 33 -6.20 -12.32 -1.11
CA LEU A 33 -4.87 -12.06 -1.67
C LEU A 33 -4.60 -12.95 -2.89
N SER A 34 -4.97 -14.23 -2.81
CA SER A 34 -4.91 -15.14 -3.94
C SER A 34 -5.79 -14.67 -5.09
N ALA A 35 -7.00 -14.23 -4.80
CA ALA A 35 -7.91 -13.67 -5.80
C ALA A 35 -7.34 -12.42 -6.49
N LEU A 36 -6.63 -11.56 -5.76
CA LEU A 36 -5.93 -10.41 -6.36
C LEU A 36 -4.82 -10.85 -7.33
N GLU A 37 -4.02 -11.83 -6.96
CA GLU A 37 -2.95 -12.36 -7.81
C GLU A 37 -3.46 -13.07 -9.06
N GLU A 38 -4.62 -13.69 -8.96
CA GLU A 38 -5.31 -14.36 -10.09
C GLU A 38 -6.21 -13.41 -10.87
N GLU A 39 -6.33 -12.16 -10.43
CA GLU A 39 -7.27 -11.17 -10.98
C GLU A 39 -8.74 -11.63 -10.97
N ASN A 40 -9.07 -12.51 -10.06
CA ASN A 40 -10.44 -12.94 -9.81
C ASN A 40 -11.12 -11.98 -8.81
N PHE A 41 -11.35 -10.76 -9.24
CA PHE A 41 -11.93 -9.72 -8.40
C PHE A 41 -13.37 -10.01 -7.97
N ALA A 42 -14.08 -10.85 -8.71
CA ALA A 42 -15.44 -11.29 -8.37
C ALA A 42 -15.50 -12.13 -7.08
N ALA A 43 -14.39 -12.77 -6.69
CA ALA A 43 -14.30 -13.53 -5.45
C ALA A 43 -14.19 -12.63 -4.19
N ILE A 44 -13.91 -11.35 -4.38
CA ILE A 44 -13.81 -10.37 -3.29
C ILE A 44 -15.21 -9.78 -3.04
N PRO A 45 -15.72 -9.82 -1.79
CA PRO A 45 -17.04 -9.27 -1.49
C PRO A 45 -17.02 -7.75 -1.49
N GLY A 46 -17.50 -7.17 -2.58
CA GLY A 46 -17.57 -5.74 -2.78
C GLY A 46 -16.35 -5.17 -3.51
N GLU A 47 -16.62 -4.56 -4.66
CA GLU A 47 -15.59 -3.95 -5.52
C GLU A 47 -14.85 -2.80 -4.84
N VAL A 48 -15.49 -2.16 -3.88
CA VAL A 48 -14.90 -1.11 -3.04
C VAL A 48 -13.65 -1.60 -2.28
N TYR A 49 -13.68 -2.85 -1.84
CA TYR A 49 -12.58 -3.47 -1.11
C TYR A 49 -11.39 -3.82 -2.00
N VAL A 50 -11.61 -4.08 -3.30
CA VAL A 50 -10.55 -4.44 -4.25
C VAL A 50 -9.46 -3.39 -4.27
N LYS A 51 -9.80 -2.13 -4.41
CA LYS A 51 -8.84 -1.02 -4.41
C LYS A 51 -8.08 -0.91 -3.09
N GLY A 52 -8.78 -1.04 -1.97
CA GLY A 52 -8.17 -1.04 -0.65
C GLY A 52 -7.21 -2.20 -0.43
N PHE A 53 -7.56 -3.37 -0.91
CA PHE A 53 -6.70 -4.56 -0.84
C PHE A 53 -5.46 -4.43 -1.72
N ILE A 54 -5.59 -3.90 -2.93
CA ILE A 54 -4.45 -3.61 -3.81
C ILE A 54 -3.49 -2.63 -3.13
N ARG A 55 -3.99 -1.54 -2.54
CA ARG A 55 -3.18 -0.57 -1.82
C ARG A 55 -2.42 -1.19 -0.65
N ALA A 56 -3.12 -1.95 0.19
CA ALA A 56 -2.53 -2.59 1.36
C ALA A 56 -1.46 -3.60 0.97
N TYR A 57 -1.75 -4.44 -0.01
CA TYR A 57 -0.83 -5.46 -0.49
C TYR A 57 0.42 -4.82 -1.11
N ALA A 58 0.25 -3.87 -2.02
CA ALA A 58 1.35 -3.15 -2.65
C ALA A 58 2.22 -2.40 -1.63
N SER A 59 1.61 -1.70 -0.68
CA SER A 59 2.32 -0.99 0.39
C SER A 59 3.18 -1.93 1.23
N TYR A 60 2.67 -3.10 1.56
CA TYR A 60 3.42 -4.11 2.30
C TYR A 60 4.65 -4.61 1.53
N LEU A 61 4.53 -4.73 0.22
CA LEU A 61 5.64 -5.11 -0.66
C LEU A 61 6.60 -3.95 -0.99
N GLY A 62 6.31 -2.74 -0.54
CA GLY A 62 7.10 -1.55 -0.81
C GLY A 62 6.83 -0.89 -2.16
N MET A 63 5.70 -1.22 -2.79
CA MET A 63 5.27 -0.67 -4.07
C MET A 63 4.32 0.52 -3.89
N ASP A 64 4.16 1.32 -4.95
CA ASP A 64 3.15 2.37 -4.98
C ASP A 64 1.77 1.77 -5.29
N GLY A 65 0.94 1.65 -4.24
CA GLY A 65 -0.41 1.11 -4.35
C GLY A 65 -1.35 1.99 -5.19
N GLU A 66 -1.15 3.30 -5.19
CA GLU A 66 -1.96 4.22 -6.00
C GLU A 66 -1.71 4.03 -7.51
N GLU A 67 -0.48 3.75 -7.91
CA GLU A 67 -0.15 3.43 -9.29
C GLU A 67 -0.86 2.15 -9.76
N LEU A 68 -0.88 1.12 -8.93
CA LEU A 68 -1.57 -0.13 -9.24
C LEU A 68 -3.09 0.04 -9.26
N VAL A 69 -3.65 0.82 -8.33
CA VAL A 69 -5.08 1.14 -8.31
C VAL A 69 -5.49 1.92 -9.55
N ALA A 70 -4.63 2.80 -10.07
CA ALA A 70 -4.90 3.54 -11.31
C ALA A 70 -5.02 2.61 -12.53
N GLN A 71 -4.40 1.44 -12.51
CA GLN A 71 -4.52 0.41 -13.54
C GLN A 71 -5.78 -0.46 -13.38
N TYR A 72 -6.45 -0.38 -12.25
CA TYR A 72 -7.65 -1.15 -11.99
C TYR A 72 -8.90 -0.46 -12.55
N ASP A 73 -9.57 -1.12 -13.47
CA ASP A 73 -10.76 -0.63 -14.20
C ASP A 73 -12.08 -0.87 -13.44
N GLY A 74 -12.02 -0.94 -12.13
CA GLY A 74 -13.21 -1.10 -11.29
C GLY A 74 -14.01 0.21 -11.11
N PRO A 75 -15.18 0.14 -10.46
CA PRO A 75 -16.01 1.31 -10.22
C PRO A 75 -15.24 2.40 -9.49
N SER A 76 -15.35 3.61 -9.99
CA SER A 76 -14.71 4.77 -9.38
C SER A 76 -15.27 5.01 -7.98
N GLU A 77 -14.39 5.22 -7.02
CA GLU A 77 -14.73 5.51 -5.62
C GLU A 77 -15.71 6.69 -5.46
N SER A 78 -15.74 7.57 -6.46
CA SER A 78 -16.65 8.71 -6.53
C SER A 78 -18.13 8.32 -6.66
N VAL A 79 -18.44 7.12 -7.18
CA VAL A 79 -19.83 6.65 -7.35
C VAL A 79 -20.39 6.09 -6.04
N LEU A 80 -19.53 5.62 -5.14
CA LEU A 80 -19.95 4.98 -3.90
C LEU A 80 -20.17 5.98 -2.76
N LEU A 81 -19.47 7.11 -2.79
CA LEU A 81 -19.69 8.20 -1.83
C LEU A 81 -20.97 9.00 -2.10
N GLN A 82 -21.58 8.85 -3.29
CA GLN A 82 -22.83 9.50 -3.63
C GLN A 82 -24.09 8.76 -3.14
N LYS A 83 -23.97 7.54 -2.64
CA LYS A 83 -25.13 6.75 -2.20
C LYS A 83 -25.48 6.89 -0.72
N GLU A 84 -24.64 7.58 0.05
CA GLU A 84 -24.90 7.86 1.46
C GLU A 84 -24.63 9.31 1.83
N ALA A 85 -25.32 10.25 1.16
CA ALA A 85 -25.43 11.61 1.67
C ALA A 85 -26.91 12.02 1.68
N PRO A 86 -27.52 12.14 2.86
CA PRO A 86 -28.70 12.98 2.98
C PRO A 86 -28.24 14.43 2.86
N THR A 87 -28.77 15.08 1.85
CA THR A 87 -28.89 16.53 1.66
C THR A 87 -28.42 17.39 2.84
N ALA A 88 -27.42 18.21 2.64
CA ALA A 88 -27.45 19.66 2.79
C ALA A 88 -26.05 20.29 2.78
N VAL A 89 -26.03 21.42 2.07
CA VAL A 89 -25.16 22.58 2.21
C VAL A 89 -23.87 22.60 1.40
N THR A 90 -24.03 23.25 0.28
CA THR A 90 -23.06 24.08 -0.43
C THR A 90 -22.03 24.71 0.50
N GLU A 91 -20.77 24.35 0.34
CA GLU A 91 -19.71 25.35 0.44
C GLU A 91 -18.49 24.93 -0.37
N SER A 92 -18.24 25.75 -1.35
CA SER A 92 -17.06 25.84 -2.19
C SER A 92 -15.80 25.91 -1.33
N VAL A 93 -14.98 24.87 -1.34
CA VAL A 93 -13.59 25.00 -0.93
C VAL A 93 -12.67 24.58 -2.07
N LYS A 94 -12.29 25.61 -2.77
CA LYS A 94 -11.19 25.80 -3.68
C LYS A 94 -9.96 24.93 -3.33
N GLY A 95 -9.52 24.22 -4.34
CA GLY A 95 -8.39 23.30 -4.35
C GLY A 95 -7.22 23.61 -3.40
N ARG A 96 -6.94 22.66 -2.57
CA ARG A 96 -5.63 22.53 -1.96
C ARG A 96 -5.00 21.25 -2.49
N ARG A 97 -4.22 21.39 -3.58
CA ARG A 97 -3.23 20.41 -3.96
C ARG A 97 -2.37 20.11 -2.73
N ARG A 98 -2.69 19.06 -2.00
CA ARG A 98 -1.85 18.52 -0.96
C ARG A 98 -0.63 17.89 -1.63
N ARG A 99 0.41 18.71 -1.78
CA ARG A 99 1.76 18.25 -2.08
C ARG A 99 2.11 17.21 -1.01
N ARG A 100 2.08 15.94 -1.38
CA ARG A 100 2.56 14.84 -0.54
C ARG A 100 4.02 15.10 -0.20
N ARG A 101 4.26 15.70 0.97
CA ARG A 101 5.59 15.66 1.56
C ARG A 101 5.87 14.20 1.86
N LYS A 102 6.90 13.64 1.24
CA LYS A 102 7.51 12.41 1.72
C LYS A 102 7.85 12.66 3.19
N VAL A 103 7.07 12.11 4.07
CA VAL A 103 7.44 12.05 5.48
C VAL A 103 8.53 10.99 5.54
N VAL A 104 9.75 11.44 5.43
CA VAL A 104 10.90 10.64 5.87
C VAL A 104 10.65 10.39 7.35
N SER A 105 10.36 9.14 7.69
CA SER A 105 10.09 8.78 9.07
C SER A 105 11.34 9.04 9.90
N TRP A 106 11.26 10.00 10.78
CA TRP A 106 12.33 10.40 11.71
C TRP A 106 12.98 9.23 12.48
N PRO A 107 12.27 8.11 12.80
CA PRO A 107 12.91 7.01 13.51
C PRO A 107 13.99 6.28 12.71
N GLU A 108 13.97 6.31 11.38
CA GLU A 108 15.02 5.64 10.58
C GLU A 108 16.34 6.40 10.60
N ILE A 109 16.28 7.73 10.65
CA ILE A 109 17.48 8.58 10.72
C ILE A 109 18.20 8.38 12.06
N THR A 110 17.49 8.23 13.15
CA THR A 110 18.09 8.01 14.48
C THR A 110 18.79 6.65 14.59
N ILE A 111 18.28 5.62 13.94
CA ILE A 111 18.91 4.31 13.90
C ILE A 111 20.22 4.36 13.10
N ILE A 112 20.21 5.00 11.94
CA ILE A 112 21.40 5.15 11.09
C ILE A 112 22.49 5.96 11.79
N VAL A 113 22.13 7.08 12.43
CA VAL A 113 23.06 7.90 13.20
C VAL A 113 23.63 7.11 14.38
N GLY A 114 22.79 6.35 15.07
CA GLY A 114 23.21 5.50 16.18
C GLY A 114 24.22 4.44 15.76
N VAL A 115 23.99 3.78 14.63
CA VAL A 115 24.91 2.77 14.08
C VAL A 115 26.25 3.41 13.67
N ILE A 116 26.24 4.55 13.04
CA ILE A 116 27.46 5.26 12.62
C ILE A 116 28.28 5.68 13.85
N LEU A 117 27.64 6.24 14.88
CA LEU A 117 28.30 6.62 16.12
C LEU A 117 28.89 5.42 16.85
N PHE A 118 28.18 4.29 16.85
CA PHE A 118 28.65 3.04 17.45
C PHE A 118 29.88 2.49 16.74
N ILE A 119 29.89 2.51 15.41
CA ILE A 119 31.05 2.08 14.61
C ILE A 119 32.26 3.01 14.87
N LEU A 120 32.06 4.32 14.92
CA LEU A 120 33.12 5.28 15.21
C LEU A 120 33.71 5.07 16.62
N LEU A 121 32.85 4.74 17.59
CA LEU A 121 33.28 4.44 18.95
C LEU A 121 34.13 3.17 19.02
N ILE A 122 33.75 2.12 18.29
CA ILE A 122 34.54 0.88 18.20
C ILE A 122 35.88 1.14 17.54
N VAL A 123 35.89 1.89 16.43
CA VAL A 123 37.15 2.23 15.75
C VAL A 123 38.07 3.04 16.66
N TRP A 124 37.50 3.99 17.44
CA TRP A 124 38.28 4.78 18.40
C TRP A 124 38.84 3.95 19.55
N LEU A 125 38.12 2.88 19.96
CA LEU A 125 38.56 1.98 21.03
C LEU A 125 39.66 1.03 20.57
N ILE A 126 39.71 0.70 19.27
CA ILE A 126 40.70 -0.25 18.70
C ILE A 126 41.99 0.46 18.29
N VAL A 127 41.88 1.75 17.93
CA VAL A 127 43.04 2.58 17.57
C VAL A 127 43.68 3.20 18.81
#